data_4904a7cf59e066f308ef71b8be7acb8b
#
_entry.id   4904a7cf59e066f308ef71b8be7acb8b
#
_cell.length_a   1.000
_cell.length_b   1.000
_cell.length_c   1.000
_cell.angle_alpha   90.00
_cell.angle_beta   90.00
_cell.angle_gamma   90.00
#
_symmetry.space_group_name_H-M   'P 1'
#
loop_
_entity.id
_entity.type
_entity.pdbx_description
1 polymer ?
#
loop_
_entity_poly.entity_id
_entity_poly.type
_entity_poly.pdbx_seq_one_letter_code
_entity_poly.pdbx_strand_id
1 'polypeptide(L)'
;MVKGLSRELIWKYLPLAITGFYDYHIKIHLNKILPPKSLIFPVTYRCDSRCLMCSIWEKDRRQEMSLEELEAAFSDNLFRKIQNVNITGGEPTLRKDLSQVVRLIINKMPKLGKITLTSNGLNTDRVVTSSAEISGICSESDIDFLVGISLDGVGKVHDEIRNVPRAFERTSETILRIRELQQRPHNKMRLSVNCTITRKNLYDLENVIDWCSGHSVYVNFIIAEFSENFYSNKDVEERLRIEGEDKAYFISFLEKLAGEKSLFNLSAYFHHDMLEIIKNNKARTVPCIYGFDGFAFDIYGDLYYCILWDKIGNCLDESCSSLYYDPKNVLYRKKSLREKCAKCATSCMLEIVISKELIKYLKFLFFHHNMRKSMV
;
A
#
# COMPACT_ATOMS: atom_id res chain seq x y z
N MET A 1 30.47 8.58 14.57
CA MET A 1 30.63 9.54 13.45
C MET A 1 29.58 9.19 12.40
N VAL A 2 28.54 10.00 12.28
CA VAL A 2 27.53 9.90 11.22
C VAL A 2 28.24 10.28 9.93
N LYS A 3 28.73 9.33 9.16
CA LYS A 3 29.18 9.57 7.78
C LYS A 3 27.97 10.07 7.02
N GLY A 4 28.06 11.29 6.51
CA GLY A 4 26.98 12.12 6.05
C GLY A 4 26.03 11.42 5.05
N LEU A 5 24.77 11.77 5.17
CA LEU A 5 23.85 11.70 4.03
C LEU A 5 24.61 12.29 2.83
N SER A 6 24.74 11.49 1.74
CA SER A 6 25.41 12.01 0.56
C SER A 6 24.68 13.30 0.16
N ARG A 7 25.41 14.33 -0.25
CA ARG A 7 24.82 15.61 -0.71
C ARG A 7 23.72 15.37 -1.74
N GLU A 8 23.86 14.34 -2.58
CA GLU A 8 22.89 13.92 -3.59
C GLU A 8 21.53 13.49 -2.98
N LEU A 9 21.52 12.72 -1.89
CA LEU A 9 20.29 12.35 -1.19
C LEU A 9 19.57 13.57 -0.61
N ILE A 10 20.31 14.50 -0.01
CA ILE A 10 19.73 15.75 0.53
C ILE A 10 19.08 16.56 -0.59
N TRP A 11 19.80 16.78 -1.70
CA TRP A 11 19.27 17.55 -2.84
C TRP A 11 18.09 16.89 -3.54
N LYS A 12 18.03 15.56 -3.55
CA LYS A 12 16.89 14.80 -4.12
C LYS A 12 15.62 14.91 -3.26
N TYR A 13 15.76 14.82 -1.93
CA TYR A 13 14.58 14.73 -1.03
C TYR A 13 14.18 16.07 -0.38
N LEU A 14 15.05 17.05 -0.33
CA LEU A 14 14.75 18.37 0.26
C LEU A 14 13.59 19.11 -0.44
N PRO A 15 13.51 19.16 -1.78
CA PRO A 15 12.36 19.77 -2.47
C PRO A 15 11.04 19.04 -2.18
N LEU A 16 11.09 17.70 -2.09
CA LEU A 16 9.91 16.88 -1.75
C LEU A 16 9.46 17.14 -0.30
N ALA A 17 10.39 17.28 0.63
CA ALA A 17 10.09 17.61 2.03
C ALA A 17 9.49 19.01 2.19
N ILE A 18 10.04 20.01 1.48
CA ILE A 18 9.53 21.40 1.51
C ILE A 18 8.11 21.46 0.91
N THR A 19 7.90 20.85 -0.25
CA THR A 19 6.58 20.82 -0.89
C THR A 19 5.57 20.01 -0.08
N GLY A 20 5.98 18.87 0.47
CA GLY A 20 5.15 18.04 1.35
C GLY A 20 4.73 18.78 2.61
N PHE A 21 5.67 19.46 3.27
CA PHE A 21 5.39 20.30 4.44
C PHE A 21 4.43 21.44 4.12
N TYR A 22 4.66 22.18 3.03
CA TYR A 22 3.78 23.26 2.59
C TYR A 22 2.37 22.76 2.25
N ASP A 23 2.25 21.69 1.49
CA ASP A 23 0.96 21.09 1.13
C ASP A 23 0.21 20.63 2.38
N TYR A 24 0.88 19.91 3.28
CA TYR A 24 0.25 19.31 4.44
C TYR A 24 -0.05 20.32 5.56
N HIS A 25 0.89 21.18 5.93
CA HIS A 25 0.72 22.07 7.08
C HIS A 25 0.10 23.42 6.73
N ILE A 26 0.25 23.91 5.50
CA ILE A 26 -0.25 25.23 5.12
C ILE A 26 -1.57 25.11 4.33
N LYS A 27 -1.59 24.38 3.24
CA LYS A 27 -2.79 24.31 2.41
C LYS A 27 -3.97 23.65 3.12
N ILE A 28 -3.74 22.60 3.91
CA ILE A 28 -4.80 21.92 4.67
C ILE A 28 -5.36 22.85 5.75
N HIS A 29 -4.52 23.57 6.48
CA HIS A 29 -4.99 24.57 7.45
C HIS A 29 -5.80 25.70 6.80
N LEU A 30 -5.52 26.03 5.54
CA LEU A 30 -6.31 26.96 4.74
C LEU A 30 -7.59 26.33 4.15
N ASN A 31 -7.96 25.14 4.60
CA ASN A 31 -9.10 24.35 4.09
C ASN A 31 -9.05 24.08 2.56
N LYS A 32 -7.88 24.14 1.94
CA LYS A 32 -7.72 23.82 0.52
C LYS A 32 -7.70 22.32 0.32
N ILE A 33 -8.46 21.84 -0.65
CA ILE A 33 -8.43 20.45 -1.08
C ILE A 33 -7.21 20.28 -1.99
N LEU A 34 -6.36 19.31 -1.65
CA LEU A 34 -5.17 19.02 -2.45
C LEU A 34 -5.57 18.23 -3.70
N PRO A 35 -4.97 18.53 -4.86
CA PRO A 35 -5.07 17.63 -6.00
C PRO A 35 -4.42 16.29 -5.63
N PRO A 36 -5.01 15.15 -6.02
CA PRO A 36 -4.49 13.85 -5.65
C PRO A 36 -3.15 13.57 -6.35
N LYS A 37 -2.27 12.88 -5.61
CA LYS A 37 -0.94 12.45 -6.05
C LYS A 37 -0.80 10.93 -6.08
N SER A 38 -1.70 10.21 -5.42
CA SER A 38 -1.64 8.77 -5.28
C SER A 38 -2.99 8.12 -5.58
N LEU A 39 -2.93 7.06 -6.38
CA LEU A 39 -4.09 6.27 -6.81
C LEU A 39 -3.94 4.81 -6.37
N ILE A 40 -4.97 4.25 -5.74
CA ILE A 40 -5.19 2.79 -5.71
C ILE A 40 -6.12 2.45 -6.86
N PHE A 41 -5.70 1.50 -7.69
CA PHE A 41 -6.47 1.06 -8.84
C PHE A 41 -6.64 -0.45 -8.84
N PRO A 42 -7.75 -0.97 -8.32
CA PRO A 42 -8.17 -2.35 -8.55
C PRO A 42 -8.54 -2.55 -10.02
N VAL A 43 -7.67 -3.23 -10.76
CA VAL A 43 -7.84 -3.43 -12.22
C VAL A 43 -8.77 -4.57 -12.58
N THR A 44 -9.12 -5.42 -11.60
CA THR A 44 -10.09 -6.50 -11.71
C THR A 44 -10.51 -6.96 -10.31
N TYR A 45 -11.71 -7.49 -10.16
CA TYR A 45 -12.14 -8.17 -8.94
C TYR A 45 -12.08 -9.70 -9.05
N ARG A 46 -11.68 -10.23 -10.22
CA ARG A 46 -11.41 -11.67 -10.37
C ARG A 46 -10.17 -12.05 -9.55
N CYS A 47 -10.27 -13.16 -8.82
CA CYS A 47 -9.18 -13.69 -8.01
C CYS A 47 -9.20 -15.22 -8.05
N ASP A 48 -8.03 -15.84 -8.04
CA ASP A 48 -7.83 -17.29 -7.93
C ASP A 48 -7.51 -17.73 -6.48
N SER A 49 -7.46 -16.79 -5.54
CA SER A 49 -7.33 -17.03 -4.10
C SER A 49 -8.68 -16.87 -3.39
N ARG A 50 -8.81 -17.49 -2.21
CA ARG A 50 -10.02 -17.47 -1.36
C ARG A 50 -9.66 -17.11 0.08
N CYS A 51 -8.84 -16.04 0.23
CA CYS A 51 -8.24 -15.66 1.49
C CYS A 51 -9.28 -15.46 2.60
N LEU A 52 -8.97 -15.95 3.81
CA LEU A 52 -9.86 -15.85 4.97
C LEU A 52 -10.25 -14.42 5.33
N MET A 53 -9.37 -13.44 5.05
CA MET A 53 -9.57 -12.04 5.36
C MET A 53 -10.06 -11.20 4.16
N CYS A 54 -10.49 -11.83 3.07
CA CYS A 54 -10.86 -11.08 1.86
C CYS A 54 -11.91 -11.83 1.05
N SER A 55 -13.07 -11.19 0.84
CA SER A 55 -14.17 -11.72 0.01
C SER A 55 -14.36 -10.93 -1.29
N ILE A 56 -13.29 -10.26 -1.76
CA ILE A 56 -13.34 -9.44 -2.99
C ILE A 56 -13.74 -10.27 -4.23
N TRP A 57 -13.45 -11.56 -4.22
CA TRP A 57 -13.77 -12.50 -5.27
C TRP A 57 -15.27 -12.88 -5.34
N GLU A 58 -16.04 -12.59 -4.29
CA GLU A 58 -17.49 -12.76 -4.20
C GLU A 58 -18.29 -11.59 -4.77
N LYS A 59 -17.60 -10.45 -5.01
CA LYS A 59 -18.28 -9.27 -5.55
C LYS A 59 -19.04 -9.59 -6.84
N ASP A 60 -20.19 -8.96 -6.98
CA ASP A 60 -20.99 -9.03 -8.21
C ASP A 60 -20.10 -8.76 -9.42
N ARG A 61 -20.19 -9.69 -10.40
CA ARG A 61 -19.42 -9.58 -11.64
C ARG A 61 -20.12 -8.60 -12.60
N ARG A 62 -19.99 -7.33 -12.31
CA ARG A 62 -20.33 -6.28 -13.26
C ARG A 62 -19.33 -6.32 -14.42
N GLN A 63 -19.71 -5.73 -15.55
CA GLN A 63 -18.79 -5.54 -16.66
C GLN A 63 -17.62 -4.65 -16.20
N GLU A 64 -16.42 -5.15 -16.36
CA GLU A 64 -15.20 -4.36 -16.11
C GLU A 64 -15.01 -3.38 -17.25
N MET A 65 -14.57 -2.16 -16.95
CA MET A 65 -14.29 -1.12 -17.95
C MET A 65 -13.34 -1.63 -19.02
N SER A 66 -13.67 -1.31 -20.27
CA SER A 66 -12.81 -1.51 -21.43
C SER A 66 -11.62 -0.54 -21.40
N LEU A 67 -10.64 -0.74 -22.30
CA LEU A 67 -9.52 0.20 -22.43
C LEU A 67 -10.00 1.60 -22.87
N GLU A 68 -11.01 1.68 -23.72
CA GLU A 68 -11.60 2.93 -24.21
C GLU A 68 -12.30 3.67 -23.06
N GLU A 69 -13.05 2.99 -22.22
CA GLU A 69 -13.71 3.57 -21.05
C GLU A 69 -12.67 4.03 -20.01
N LEU A 70 -11.61 3.26 -19.79
CA LEU A 70 -10.49 3.65 -18.94
C LEU A 70 -9.75 4.86 -19.52
N GLU A 71 -9.55 4.93 -20.83
CA GLU A 71 -8.93 6.06 -21.49
C GLU A 71 -9.76 7.34 -21.32
N ALA A 72 -11.08 7.25 -21.48
CA ALA A 72 -11.99 8.35 -21.23
C ALA A 72 -11.91 8.83 -19.76
N ALA A 73 -11.99 7.92 -18.80
CA ALA A 73 -11.90 8.23 -17.39
C ALA A 73 -10.55 8.88 -17.01
N PHE A 74 -9.41 8.28 -17.44
CA PHE A 74 -8.08 8.79 -17.14
C PHE A 74 -7.74 10.10 -17.87
N SER A 75 -8.54 10.52 -18.85
CA SER A 75 -8.43 11.83 -19.50
C SER A 75 -8.95 12.97 -18.62
N ASP A 76 -9.67 12.66 -17.52
CA ASP A 76 -10.13 13.65 -16.55
C ASP A 76 -8.94 14.34 -15.85
N ASN A 77 -9.10 15.64 -15.54
CA ASN A 77 -8.06 16.44 -14.91
C ASN A 77 -7.62 15.94 -13.53
N LEU A 78 -8.45 15.14 -12.85
CA LEU A 78 -8.13 14.52 -11.56
C LEU A 78 -6.84 13.70 -11.62
N PHE A 79 -6.59 13.00 -12.74
CA PHE A 79 -5.45 12.11 -12.91
C PHE A 79 -4.15 12.81 -13.30
N ARG A 80 -4.18 14.07 -13.73
CA ARG A 80 -3.00 14.78 -14.25
C ARG A 80 -1.88 15.03 -13.24
N LYS A 81 -2.16 14.98 -11.94
CA LYS A 81 -1.19 15.21 -10.85
C LYS A 81 -0.75 13.92 -10.16
N ILE A 82 -1.26 12.78 -10.60
CA ILE A 82 -0.89 11.47 -10.04
C ILE A 82 0.60 11.22 -10.24
N GLN A 83 1.27 10.83 -9.16
CA GLN A 83 2.69 10.51 -9.09
C GLN A 83 2.92 9.03 -8.78
N ASN A 84 1.94 8.39 -8.14
CA ASN A 84 2.04 7.01 -7.69
C ASN A 84 0.75 6.26 -7.99
N VAL A 85 0.85 5.11 -8.64
CA VAL A 85 -0.27 4.19 -8.87
C VAL A 85 0.02 2.85 -8.22
N ASN A 86 -0.90 2.38 -7.38
CA ASN A 86 -0.88 1.02 -6.85
C ASN A 86 -1.93 0.19 -7.59
N ILE A 87 -1.48 -0.66 -8.49
CA ILE A 87 -2.28 -1.62 -9.23
C ILE A 87 -2.53 -2.82 -8.32
N THR A 88 -3.79 -3.08 -8.04
CA THR A 88 -4.27 -4.13 -7.15
C THR A 88 -5.60 -4.69 -7.64
N GLY A 89 -6.39 -5.31 -6.77
CA GLY A 89 -7.73 -5.82 -7.05
C GLY A 89 -7.96 -7.16 -6.41
N GLY A 90 -8.55 -8.11 -7.14
CA GLY A 90 -8.45 -9.52 -6.85
C GLY A 90 -7.03 -10.00 -7.13
N GLU A 91 -6.81 -10.58 -8.29
CA GLU A 91 -5.45 -10.85 -8.80
C GLU A 91 -5.24 -10.09 -10.11
N PRO A 92 -4.43 -9.02 -10.12
CA PRO A 92 -4.26 -8.16 -11.30
C PRO A 92 -3.81 -8.89 -12.56
N THR A 93 -2.99 -9.92 -12.40
CA THR A 93 -2.45 -10.68 -13.53
C THR A 93 -3.50 -11.56 -14.24
N LEU A 94 -4.71 -11.67 -13.68
CA LEU A 94 -5.85 -12.29 -14.36
C LEU A 94 -6.48 -11.37 -15.43
N ARG A 95 -6.16 -10.08 -15.41
CA ARG A 95 -6.57 -9.15 -16.46
C ARG A 95 -5.66 -9.31 -17.68
N LYS A 96 -6.24 -9.73 -18.81
CA LYS A 96 -5.49 -10.10 -20.03
C LYS A 96 -4.76 -8.91 -20.70
N ASP A 97 -5.33 -7.71 -20.59
CA ASP A 97 -4.82 -6.46 -21.18
C ASP A 97 -4.05 -5.60 -20.14
N LEU A 98 -3.55 -6.20 -19.05
CA LEU A 98 -2.87 -5.49 -17.95
C LEU A 98 -1.72 -4.60 -18.46
N SER A 99 -0.89 -5.08 -19.36
CA SER A 99 0.22 -4.33 -19.95
C SER A 99 -0.26 -3.10 -20.74
N GLN A 100 -1.40 -3.22 -21.43
CA GLN A 100 -2.02 -2.10 -22.16
C GLN A 100 -2.60 -1.07 -21.17
N VAL A 101 -3.22 -1.52 -20.08
CA VAL A 101 -3.67 -0.64 -18.98
C VAL A 101 -2.49 0.12 -18.38
N VAL A 102 -1.35 -0.52 -18.15
CA VAL A 102 -0.14 0.15 -17.65
C VAL A 102 0.36 1.22 -18.63
N ARG A 103 0.42 0.92 -19.93
CA ARG A 103 0.78 1.93 -20.96
C ARG A 103 -0.20 3.10 -20.98
N LEU A 104 -1.50 2.81 -20.83
CA LEU A 104 -2.52 3.85 -20.76
C LEU A 104 -2.34 4.76 -19.53
N ILE A 105 -2.09 4.18 -18.34
CA ILE A 105 -1.78 4.91 -17.12
C ILE A 105 -0.59 5.85 -17.32
N ILE A 106 0.50 5.35 -17.89
CA ILE A 106 1.71 6.15 -18.15
C ILE A 106 1.40 7.31 -19.10
N ASN A 107 0.65 7.05 -20.16
CA ASN A 107 0.32 8.06 -21.17
C ASN A 107 -0.62 9.16 -20.62
N LYS A 108 -1.55 8.81 -19.73
CA LYS A 108 -2.56 9.75 -19.19
C LYS A 108 -2.10 10.47 -17.92
N MET A 109 -1.08 9.99 -17.23
CA MET A 109 -0.59 10.55 -15.96
C MET A 109 0.82 11.14 -16.10
N PRO A 110 0.97 12.37 -16.64
CA PRO A 110 2.26 12.94 -17.02
C PRO A 110 3.21 13.26 -15.84
N LYS A 111 2.77 13.07 -14.60
CA LYS A 111 3.57 13.24 -13.38
C LYS A 111 3.89 11.92 -12.69
N LEU A 112 3.54 10.80 -13.34
CA LEU A 112 3.75 9.48 -12.77
C LEU A 112 5.25 9.19 -12.63
N GLY A 113 5.65 8.79 -11.42
CA GLY A 113 7.03 8.41 -11.10
C GLY A 113 7.15 7.00 -10.54
N LYS A 114 6.04 6.38 -10.10
CA LYS A 114 6.07 5.05 -9.51
C LYS A 114 4.81 4.25 -9.82
N ILE A 115 4.99 3.00 -10.19
CA ILE A 115 3.93 1.98 -10.25
C ILE A 115 4.26 0.87 -9.26
N THR A 116 3.26 0.45 -8.49
CA THR A 116 3.33 -0.75 -7.64
C THR A 116 2.31 -1.77 -8.17
N LEU A 117 2.72 -3.02 -8.32
CA LEU A 117 1.84 -4.15 -8.62
C LEU A 117 1.77 -5.06 -7.40
N THR A 118 0.56 -5.30 -6.87
CA THR A 118 0.36 -6.25 -5.77
C THR A 118 -0.28 -7.52 -6.29
N SER A 119 0.37 -8.67 -6.07
CA SER A 119 -0.09 -9.99 -6.54
C SER A 119 -0.09 -11.01 -5.41
N ASN A 120 -0.96 -12.00 -5.49
CA ASN A 120 -0.99 -13.14 -4.59
C ASN A 120 0.13 -14.18 -4.87
N GLY A 121 0.76 -14.11 -6.04
CA GLY A 121 1.87 -14.99 -6.41
C GLY A 121 1.48 -16.44 -6.76
N LEU A 122 0.20 -16.79 -6.82
CA LEU A 122 -0.24 -18.19 -7.00
C LEU A 122 0.02 -18.76 -8.40
N ASN A 123 0.00 -17.95 -9.43
CA ASN A 123 0.33 -18.38 -10.78
C ASN A 123 1.70 -17.86 -11.19
N THR A 124 2.74 -18.61 -10.85
CA THR A 124 4.14 -18.23 -11.00
C THR A 124 4.46 -17.71 -12.40
N ASP A 125 4.17 -18.47 -13.45
CA ASP A 125 4.52 -18.08 -14.82
C ASP A 125 3.82 -16.79 -15.24
N ARG A 126 2.53 -16.64 -14.93
CA ARG A 126 1.78 -15.43 -15.25
C ARG A 126 2.30 -14.21 -14.53
N VAL A 127 2.54 -14.33 -13.20
CA VAL A 127 3.02 -13.22 -12.39
C VAL A 127 4.42 -12.79 -12.82
N VAL A 128 5.31 -13.74 -13.08
CA VAL A 128 6.69 -13.48 -13.55
C VAL A 128 6.67 -12.80 -14.93
N THR A 129 5.87 -13.33 -15.88
CA THR A 129 5.74 -12.75 -17.22
C THR A 129 5.18 -11.34 -17.18
N SER A 130 4.04 -11.14 -16.48
CA SER A 130 3.44 -9.81 -16.34
C SER A 130 4.38 -8.81 -15.66
N SER A 131 5.12 -9.26 -14.63
CA SER A 131 6.09 -8.40 -13.95
C SER A 131 7.25 -8.00 -14.84
N ALA A 132 7.74 -8.91 -15.68
CA ALA A 132 8.82 -8.63 -16.65
C ALA A 132 8.35 -7.64 -17.73
N GLU A 133 7.15 -7.82 -18.28
CA GLU A 133 6.55 -6.92 -19.27
C GLU A 133 6.36 -5.52 -18.70
N ILE A 134 5.74 -5.41 -17.52
CA ILE A 134 5.50 -4.12 -16.86
C ILE A 134 6.82 -3.43 -16.51
N SER A 135 7.83 -4.20 -16.05
CA SER A 135 9.17 -3.66 -15.78
C SER A 135 9.80 -3.04 -17.03
N GLY A 136 9.65 -3.69 -18.18
CA GLY A 136 10.11 -3.15 -19.47
C GLY A 136 9.41 -1.83 -19.81
N ILE A 137 8.06 -1.81 -19.73
CA ILE A 137 7.24 -0.62 -20.01
C ILE A 137 7.63 0.56 -19.08
N CYS A 138 7.80 0.29 -17.78
CA CYS A 138 8.20 1.31 -16.81
C CYS A 138 9.61 1.83 -17.08
N SER A 139 10.53 0.96 -17.47
CA SER A 139 11.92 1.33 -17.79
C SER A 139 12.00 2.24 -19.02
N GLU A 140 11.18 2.01 -20.05
CA GLU A 140 11.06 2.88 -21.23
C GLU A 140 10.67 4.32 -20.89
N SER A 141 9.95 4.51 -19.77
CA SER A 141 9.40 5.80 -19.32
C SER A 141 10.09 6.37 -18.06
N ASP A 142 11.20 5.76 -17.62
CA ASP A 142 11.92 6.10 -16.37
C ASP A 142 11.02 6.13 -15.12
N ILE A 143 10.09 5.18 -15.02
CA ILE A 143 9.17 5.01 -13.91
C ILE A 143 9.67 3.91 -12.98
N ASP A 144 9.70 4.18 -11.68
CA ASP A 144 10.01 3.17 -10.65
C ASP A 144 8.94 2.09 -10.62
N PHE A 145 9.33 0.82 -10.69
CA PHE A 145 8.41 -0.30 -10.60
C PHE A 145 8.70 -1.17 -9.38
N LEU A 146 7.67 -1.40 -8.56
CA LEU A 146 7.72 -2.27 -7.39
C LEU A 146 6.71 -3.41 -7.54
N VAL A 147 7.15 -4.64 -7.38
CA VAL A 147 6.28 -5.81 -7.25
C VAL A 147 6.17 -6.19 -5.78
N GLY A 148 4.95 -6.22 -5.25
CA GLY A 148 4.63 -6.71 -3.91
C GLY A 148 3.95 -8.06 -4.00
N ILE A 149 4.58 -9.13 -3.50
CA ILE A 149 3.99 -10.46 -3.45
C ILE A 149 3.47 -10.72 -2.04
N SER A 150 2.25 -11.22 -1.96
CA SER A 150 1.60 -11.47 -0.67
C SER A 150 2.04 -12.82 -0.08
N LEU A 151 2.65 -12.80 1.12
CA LEU A 151 3.05 -13.99 1.87
C LEU A 151 2.66 -13.83 3.34
N ASP A 152 1.59 -14.52 3.77
CA ASP A 152 0.99 -14.32 5.09
C ASP A 152 1.39 -15.38 6.13
N GLY A 153 2.33 -16.24 5.81
CA GLY A 153 2.83 -17.30 6.70
C GLY A 153 3.79 -18.21 5.96
N VAL A 154 4.38 -19.16 6.67
CA VAL A 154 5.27 -20.17 6.13
C VAL A 154 4.56 -21.53 6.06
N GLY A 155 4.71 -22.24 4.95
CA GLY A 155 4.14 -23.56 4.76
C GLY A 155 2.60 -23.56 4.88
N LYS A 156 2.11 -24.43 5.74
CA LYS A 156 0.67 -24.67 5.94
C LYS A 156 -0.12 -23.42 6.40
N VAL A 157 0.51 -22.54 7.18
CA VAL A 157 -0.13 -21.31 7.65
C VAL A 157 -0.54 -20.43 6.46
N HIS A 158 0.34 -20.26 5.48
CA HIS A 158 0.02 -19.52 4.27
C HIS A 158 -1.09 -20.19 3.46
N ASP A 159 -1.04 -21.51 3.29
CA ASP A 159 -2.05 -22.28 2.57
C ASP A 159 -3.44 -22.12 3.18
N GLU A 160 -3.53 -22.18 4.52
CA GLU A 160 -4.78 -22.00 5.26
C GLU A 160 -5.32 -20.56 5.11
N ILE A 161 -4.47 -19.53 5.22
CA ILE A 161 -4.90 -18.13 5.08
C ILE A 161 -5.36 -17.81 3.66
N ARG A 162 -4.61 -18.28 2.66
CA ARG A 162 -4.97 -18.11 1.23
C ARG A 162 -6.12 -19.01 0.81
N ASN A 163 -6.42 -20.03 1.62
CA ASN A 163 -7.40 -21.07 1.37
C ASN A 163 -7.20 -21.73 -0.02
N VAL A 164 -5.94 -22.03 -0.32
CA VAL A 164 -5.48 -22.64 -1.57
C VAL A 164 -4.40 -23.68 -1.23
N PRO A 165 -4.57 -24.96 -1.63
CA PRO A 165 -3.55 -25.98 -1.42
C PRO A 165 -2.22 -25.61 -2.09
N ARG A 166 -1.12 -25.83 -1.39
CA ARG A 166 0.23 -25.53 -1.86
C ARG A 166 0.45 -24.06 -2.27
N ALA A 167 -0.29 -23.12 -1.64
CA ALA A 167 -0.14 -21.70 -1.90
C ALA A 167 1.27 -21.22 -1.53
N PHE A 168 1.81 -21.67 -0.40
CA PHE A 168 3.16 -21.31 0.04
C PHE A 168 4.24 -21.70 -0.98
N GLU A 169 4.21 -22.92 -1.45
CA GLU A 169 5.19 -23.43 -2.42
C GLU A 169 5.16 -22.60 -3.71
N ARG A 170 3.97 -22.36 -4.26
CA ARG A 170 3.76 -21.58 -5.49
C ARG A 170 4.17 -20.11 -5.32
N THR A 171 3.75 -19.48 -4.21
CA THR A 171 4.08 -18.09 -3.92
C THR A 171 5.58 -17.91 -3.66
N SER A 172 6.21 -18.86 -2.95
CA SER A 172 7.66 -18.88 -2.71
C SER A 172 8.44 -18.98 -4.01
N GLU A 173 8.05 -19.88 -4.92
CA GLU A 173 8.65 -19.99 -6.25
C GLU A 173 8.51 -18.69 -7.04
N THR A 174 7.34 -18.06 -6.99
CA THR A 174 7.10 -16.76 -7.64
C THR A 174 8.04 -15.68 -7.11
N ILE A 175 8.18 -15.57 -5.80
CA ILE A 175 9.10 -14.60 -5.15
C ILE A 175 10.54 -14.83 -5.62
N LEU A 176 11.00 -16.07 -5.61
CA LEU A 176 12.37 -16.42 -6.00
C LEU A 176 12.63 -16.10 -7.48
N ARG A 177 11.72 -16.44 -8.38
CA ARG A 177 11.86 -16.13 -9.82
C ARG A 177 11.80 -14.63 -10.11
N ILE A 178 10.98 -13.85 -9.40
CA ILE A 178 10.98 -12.38 -9.52
C ILE A 178 12.29 -11.80 -8.98
N ARG A 179 12.83 -12.33 -7.89
CA ARG A 179 14.13 -11.92 -7.36
C ARG A 179 15.27 -12.18 -8.36
N GLU A 180 15.25 -13.30 -9.07
CA GLU A 180 16.19 -13.56 -10.16
C GLU A 180 16.06 -12.55 -11.30
N LEU A 181 14.82 -12.18 -11.68
CA LEU A 181 14.58 -11.12 -12.66
C LEU A 181 15.13 -9.77 -12.19
N GLN A 182 14.94 -9.42 -10.91
CA GLN A 182 15.45 -8.18 -10.33
C GLN A 182 16.97 -8.08 -10.40
N GLN A 183 17.68 -9.20 -10.29
CA GLN A 183 19.16 -9.25 -10.33
C GLN A 183 19.74 -9.13 -11.75
N ARG A 184 18.92 -9.16 -12.81
CA ARG A 184 19.42 -9.01 -14.18
C ARG A 184 19.96 -7.61 -14.42
N PRO A 185 21.03 -7.45 -15.22
CA PRO A 185 21.58 -6.15 -15.56
C PRO A 185 20.50 -5.21 -16.12
N HIS A 186 20.57 -3.94 -15.72
CA HIS A 186 19.65 -2.86 -16.15
C HIS A 186 18.19 -3.01 -15.72
N ASN A 187 17.83 -4.02 -14.91
CA ASN A 187 16.49 -4.14 -14.36
C ASN A 187 16.35 -3.24 -13.11
N LYS A 188 15.47 -2.24 -13.17
CA LYS A 188 15.19 -1.32 -12.06
C LYS A 188 14.02 -1.80 -11.20
N MET A 189 13.44 -2.96 -11.48
CA MET A 189 12.32 -3.52 -10.69
C MET A 189 12.75 -3.77 -9.25
N ARG A 190 11.89 -3.41 -8.32
CA ARG A 190 12.04 -3.75 -6.89
C ARG A 190 11.04 -4.82 -6.49
N LEU A 191 11.41 -5.67 -5.56
CA LEU A 191 10.57 -6.72 -4.99
C LEU A 191 10.38 -6.48 -3.49
N SER A 192 9.15 -6.67 -3.01
CA SER A 192 8.84 -6.78 -1.59
C SER A 192 7.84 -7.90 -1.34
N VAL A 193 7.83 -8.43 -0.13
CA VAL A 193 6.78 -9.28 0.39
C VAL A 193 5.82 -8.41 1.22
N ASN A 194 4.51 -8.64 1.07
CA ASN A 194 3.49 -8.05 1.91
C ASN A 194 2.85 -9.15 2.76
N CYS A 195 2.91 -9.01 4.08
CA CYS A 195 2.28 -9.92 5.03
C CYS A 195 1.10 -9.23 5.70
N THR A 196 -0.10 -9.74 5.49
CA THR A 196 -1.31 -9.24 6.15
C THR A 196 -1.47 -9.94 7.49
N ILE A 197 -1.34 -9.17 8.57
CA ILE A 197 -1.42 -9.70 9.93
C ILE A 197 -2.89 -9.88 10.33
N THR A 198 -3.20 -11.09 10.76
CA THR A 198 -4.49 -11.49 11.33
C THR A 198 -4.23 -12.33 12.60
N ARG A 199 -5.27 -12.61 13.38
CA ARG A 199 -5.18 -13.55 14.50
C ARG A 199 -4.65 -14.93 14.06
N LYS A 200 -4.90 -15.35 12.82
CA LYS A 200 -4.56 -16.68 12.31
C LYS A 200 -3.07 -16.91 12.05
N ASN A 201 -2.34 -15.86 11.66
CA ASN A 201 -0.90 -15.95 11.41
C ASN A 201 -0.04 -15.25 12.45
N LEU A 202 -0.63 -14.79 13.52
CA LEU A 202 0.05 -13.96 14.52
C LEU A 202 1.35 -14.61 15.05
N TYR A 203 1.31 -15.91 15.32
CA TYR A 203 2.44 -16.67 15.86
C TYR A 203 3.40 -17.19 14.79
N ASP A 204 3.14 -16.91 13.51
CA ASP A 204 4.00 -17.31 12.38
C ASP A 204 4.75 -16.11 11.76
N LEU A 205 4.53 -14.90 12.26
CA LEU A 205 5.11 -13.67 11.69
C LEU A 205 6.65 -13.66 11.74
N GLU A 206 7.24 -14.25 12.78
CA GLU A 206 8.69 -14.38 12.89
C GLU A 206 9.24 -15.36 11.86
N ASN A 207 8.56 -16.46 11.58
CA ASN A 207 8.92 -17.38 10.50
C ASN A 207 8.90 -16.69 9.14
N VAL A 208 7.96 -15.76 8.91
CA VAL A 208 7.93 -14.94 7.67
C VAL A 208 9.15 -14.03 7.59
N ILE A 209 9.55 -13.38 8.71
CA ILE A 209 10.78 -12.57 8.77
C ILE A 209 12.00 -13.42 8.43
N ASP A 210 12.13 -14.58 9.06
CA ASP A 210 13.27 -15.47 8.88
C ASP A 210 13.35 -15.99 7.44
N TRP A 211 12.21 -16.40 6.88
CA TRP A 211 12.13 -16.82 5.48
C TRP A 211 12.54 -15.69 4.52
N CYS A 212 11.98 -14.50 4.69
CA CYS A 212 12.30 -13.34 3.85
C CYS A 212 13.77 -12.93 3.98
N SER A 213 14.31 -12.92 5.20
CA SER A 213 15.72 -12.60 5.48
C SER A 213 16.67 -13.62 4.85
N GLY A 214 16.38 -14.92 4.98
CA GLY A 214 17.13 -15.98 4.33
C GLY A 214 17.20 -15.89 2.82
N HIS A 215 16.19 -15.26 2.21
CA HIS A 215 16.12 -15.03 0.76
C HIS A 215 16.47 -13.58 0.36
N SER A 216 16.92 -12.73 1.30
CA SER A 216 17.26 -11.32 1.06
C SER A 216 16.11 -10.53 0.40
N VAL A 217 14.88 -10.75 0.83
CA VAL A 217 13.67 -10.05 0.39
C VAL A 217 13.12 -9.25 1.56
N TYR A 218 12.72 -8.00 1.29
CA TYR A 218 12.11 -7.13 2.29
C TYR A 218 10.66 -7.54 2.54
N VAL A 219 10.25 -7.63 3.81
CA VAL A 219 8.86 -7.86 4.20
C VAL A 219 8.23 -6.61 4.79
N ASN A 220 7.02 -6.31 4.33
CA ASN A 220 6.17 -5.25 4.83
C ASN A 220 4.94 -5.85 5.54
N PHE A 221 4.72 -5.45 6.80
CA PHE A 221 3.59 -5.92 7.60
C PHE A 221 2.43 -4.94 7.55
N ILE A 222 1.24 -5.45 7.29
CA ILE A 222 0.00 -4.70 7.18
C ILE A 222 -1.05 -5.38 8.06
N ILE A 223 -1.70 -4.65 8.96
CA ILE A 223 -2.82 -5.22 9.74
C ILE A 223 -4.02 -5.41 8.82
N ALA A 224 -4.71 -6.54 8.95
CA ALA A 224 -5.94 -6.80 8.22
C ALA A 224 -6.99 -5.73 8.51
N GLU A 225 -7.58 -5.18 7.47
CA GLU A 225 -8.65 -4.21 7.53
C GLU A 225 -9.97 -4.85 7.11
N PHE A 226 -11.05 -4.43 7.76
CA PHE A 226 -12.37 -4.98 7.53
C PHE A 226 -13.30 -3.90 7.01
N SER A 227 -13.93 -4.16 5.87
CA SER A 227 -14.86 -3.22 5.23
C SER A 227 -16.00 -3.98 4.55
N GLU A 228 -17.18 -3.39 4.56
CA GLU A 228 -18.34 -3.92 3.83
C GLU A 228 -18.19 -3.72 2.33
N ASN A 229 -17.54 -2.62 1.93
CA ASN A 229 -17.52 -2.21 0.53
C ASN A 229 -16.36 -2.83 -0.28
N PHE A 230 -15.10 -2.59 0.10
CA PHE A 230 -13.97 -2.99 -0.74
C PHE A 230 -13.62 -4.46 -0.55
N TYR A 231 -13.34 -4.88 0.68
CA TYR A 231 -12.95 -6.26 0.97
C TYR A 231 -14.13 -7.20 1.16
N SER A 232 -15.34 -6.67 1.42
CA SER A 232 -16.57 -7.43 1.70
C SER A 232 -16.36 -8.53 2.76
N ASN A 233 -15.61 -8.19 3.84
CA ASN A 233 -15.09 -9.13 4.83
C ASN A 233 -15.46 -8.74 6.28
N LYS A 234 -16.50 -7.94 6.46
CA LYS A 234 -16.91 -7.46 7.79
C LYS A 234 -17.43 -8.61 8.67
N ASP A 235 -17.98 -9.63 8.07
CA ASP A 235 -18.51 -10.85 8.71
C ASP A 235 -17.44 -11.72 9.37
N VAL A 236 -16.19 -11.64 8.88
CA VAL A 236 -15.06 -12.40 9.45
C VAL A 236 -14.22 -11.59 10.44
N GLU A 237 -14.54 -10.32 10.67
CA GLU A 237 -13.77 -9.41 11.52
C GLU A 237 -13.55 -9.96 12.93
N GLU A 238 -14.61 -10.38 13.61
CA GLU A 238 -14.54 -10.87 15.00
C GLU A 238 -13.60 -12.08 15.12
N ARG A 239 -13.59 -12.95 14.11
CA ARG A 239 -12.76 -14.16 14.08
C ARG A 239 -11.29 -13.89 13.78
N LEU A 240 -10.98 -12.83 13.03
CA LEU A 240 -9.63 -12.54 12.53
C LEU A 240 -8.96 -11.35 13.22
N ARG A 241 -9.71 -10.54 13.96
CA ARG A 241 -9.19 -9.41 14.74
C ARG A 241 -8.33 -9.93 15.90
N ILE A 242 -7.23 -9.21 16.16
CA ILE A 242 -6.30 -9.54 17.25
C ILE A 242 -6.80 -8.87 18.53
N GLU A 243 -7.31 -9.66 19.46
CA GLU A 243 -7.88 -9.21 20.72
C GLU A 243 -7.50 -10.18 21.88
N GLY A 244 -7.87 -9.83 23.10
CA GLY A 244 -7.62 -10.67 24.27
C GLY A 244 -6.15 -10.96 24.51
N GLU A 245 -5.80 -12.21 24.77
CA GLU A 245 -4.44 -12.67 25.09
C GLU A 245 -3.49 -12.49 23.89
N ASP A 246 -3.97 -12.66 22.66
CA ASP A 246 -3.22 -12.45 21.43
C ASP A 246 -2.67 -11.03 21.30
N LYS A 247 -3.35 -10.04 21.89
CA LYS A 247 -2.93 -8.63 21.85
C LYS A 247 -1.59 -8.41 22.55
N ALA A 248 -1.30 -9.13 23.64
CA ALA A 248 -0.03 -9.00 24.36
C ALA A 248 1.14 -9.47 23.47
N TYR A 249 0.99 -10.62 22.80
CA TYR A 249 2.00 -11.09 21.85
C TYR A 249 2.19 -10.13 20.70
N PHE A 250 1.09 -9.61 20.13
CA PHE A 250 1.16 -8.65 19.02
C PHE A 250 1.88 -7.35 19.40
N ILE A 251 1.64 -6.83 20.63
CA ILE A 251 2.38 -5.67 21.16
C ILE A 251 3.88 -5.98 21.22
N SER A 252 4.28 -7.14 21.77
CA SER A 252 5.68 -7.55 21.83
C SER A 252 6.32 -7.65 20.45
N PHE A 253 5.60 -8.20 19.46
CA PHE A 253 6.05 -8.25 18.08
C PHE A 253 6.25 -6.85 17.47
N LEU A 254 5.31 -5.92 17.70
CA LEU A 254 5.43 -4.54 17.24
C LEU A 254 6.57 -3.79 17.93
N GLU A 255 6.82 -4.04 19.23
CA GLU A 255 7.97 -3.49 19.97
C GLU A 255 9.30 -3.93 19.33
N LYS A 256 9.39 -5.20 18.93
CA LYS A 256 10.55 -5.73 18.20
C LYS A 256 10.74 -4.99 16.86
N LEU A 257 9.69 -4.87 16.05
CA LEU A 257 9.75 -4.16 14.76
C LEU A 257 10.09 -2.66 14.92
N ALA A 258 9.49 -1.98 15.90
CA ALA A 258 9.77 -0.58 16.18
C ALA A 258 11.20 -0.37 16.74
N GLY A 259 11.76 -1.39 17.40
CA GLY A 259 13.11 -1.40 17.96
C GLY A 259 14.23 -1.72 16.96
N GLU A 260 13.93 -2.03 15.70
CA GLU A 260 14.95 -2.36 14.70
C GLU A 260 16.00 -1.26 14.51
N LYS A 261 17.28 -1.69 14.49
CA LYS A 261 18.45 -0.79 14.67
C LYS A 261 18.83 0.07 13.46
N SER A 262 18.05 0.15 12.40
CA SER A 262 18.40 0.97 11.25
C SER A 262 18.01 2.43 11.47
N LEU A 263 19.00 3.34 11.44
CA LEU A 263 18.84 4.81 11.58
C LEU A 263 17.94 5.43 10.49
N PHE A 264 17.67 4.71 9.40
CA PHE A 264 16.88 5.18 8.26
C PHE A 264 15.72 4.23 7.93
N ASN A 265 15.32 3.37 8.89
CA ASN A 265 14.21 2.48 8.70
C ASN A 265 12.87 3.23 8.87
N LEU A 266 12.31 3.67 7.76
CA LEU A 266 11.01 4.32 7.70
C LEU A 266 9.90 3.44 8.29
N SER A 267 10.04 2.14 8.14
CA SER A 267 9.09 1.16 8.67
C SER A 267 9.09 1.15 10.19
N ALA A 268 10.25 1.33 10.84
CA ALA A 268 10.31 1.41 12.31
C ALA A 268 9.51 2.59 12.87
N TYR A 269 9.55 3.74 12.21
CA TYR A 269 8.73 4.91 12.58
C TYR A 269 7.24 4.62 12.48
N PHE A 270 6.84 3.93 11.43
CA PHE A 270 5.45 3.52 11.24
C PHE A 270 5.03 2.44 12.24
N HIS A 271 5.87 1.43 12.48
CA HIS A 271 5.60 0.40 13.49
C HIS A 271 5.47 0.99 14.88
N HIS A 272 6.24 2.05 15.19
CA HIS A 272 6.09 2.80 16.44
C HIS A 272 4.72 3.50 16.53
N ASP A 273 4.24 4.14 15.46
CA ASP A 273 2.91 4.76 15.44
C ASP A 273 1.80 3.70 15.60
N MET A 274 1.93 2.57 14.91
CA MET A 274 1.04 1.41 15.06
C MET A 274 1.03 0.88 16.49
N LEU A 275 2.19 0.75 17.11
CA LEU A 275 2.34 0.34 18.50
C LEU A 275 1.61 1.30 19.45
N GLU A 276 1.78 2.62 19.27
CA GLU A 276 1.12 3.64 20.08
C GLU A 276 -0.42 3.60 19.95
N ILE A 277 -0.93 3.33 18.75
CA ILE A 277 -2.36 3.14 18.51
C ILE A 277 -2.88 1.91 19.27
N ILE A 278 -2.18 0.78 19.15
CA ILE A 278 -2.67 -0.52 19.65
C ILE A 278 -2.44 -0.66 21.16
N LYS A 279 -1.25 -0.32 21.66
CA LYS A 279 -0.86 -0.46 23.06
C LYS A 279 -1.48 0.62 23.94
N ASN A 280 -1.33 1.87 23.50
CA ASN A 280 -1.66 3.06 24.30
C ASN A 280 -2.98 3.73 23.90
N ASN A 281 -3.71 3.14 22.95
CA ASN A 281 -4.98 3.67 22.42
C ASN A 281 -4.87 5.13 21.95
N LYS A 282 -3.68 5.56 21.52
CA LYS A 282 -3.45 6.91 21.00
C LYS A 282 -4.04 7.09 19.61
N ALA A 283 -4.34 8.32 19.25
CA ALA A 283 -4.69 8.64 17.88
C ALA A 283 -3.46 8.52 16.98
N ARG A 284 -3.68 8.13 15.74
CA ARG A 284 -2.65 8.07 14.68
C ARG A 284 -1.94 9.41 14.54
N THR A 285 -0.61 9.40 14.52
CA THR A 285 0.22 10.59 14.35
C THR A 285 0.85 10.68 12.96
N VAL A 286 1.11 9.54 12.32
CA VAL A 286 1.61 9.47 10.95
C VAL A 286 0.47 9.74 9.96
N PRO A 287 0.52 10.81 9.14
CA PRO A 287 -0.58 11.14 8.24
C PRO A 287 -0.82 10.04 7.20
N CYS A 288 -2.09 9.87 6.81
CA CYS A 288 -2.47 8.97 5.74
C CYS A 288 -2.63 9.74 4.43
N ILE A 289 -1.99 9.29 3.34
CA ILE A 289 -2.13 9.94 2.03
C ILE A 289 -3.58 9.96 1.54
N TYR A 290 -4.34 8.90 1.76
CA TYR A 290 -5.76 8.83 1.36
C TYR A 290 -6.65 9.81 2.12
N GLY A 291 -6.20 10.28 3.27
CA GLY A 291 -6.84 11.39 3.97
C GLY A 291 -6.70 12.75 3.27
N PHE A 292 -5.69 12.94 2.41
CA PHE A 292 -5.32 14.27 1.91
C PHE A 292 -5.15 14.36 0.39
N ASP A 293 -4.29 13.55 -0.21
CA ASP A 293 -3.89 13.64 -1.61
C ASP A 293 -3.83 12.26 -2.30
N GLY A 294 -4.58 11.30 -1.78
CA GLY A 294 -4.82 10.01 -2.39
C GLY A 294 -6.29 9.74 -2.61
N PHE A 295 -6.60 8.79 -3.46
CA PHE A 295 -7.93 8.25 -3.69
C PHE A 295 -7.86 6.85 -4.31
N ALA A 296 -8.99 6.16 -4.36
CA ALA A 296 -9.13 4.92 -5.10
C ALA A 296 -10.17 5.09 -6.21
N PHE A 297 -9.90 4.49 -7.34
CA PHE A 297 -10.76 4.40 -8.50
C PHE A 297 -10.77 2.94 -8.95
N ASP A 298 -11.93 2.32 -9.03
CA ASP A 298 -12.01 0.90 -9.35
C ASP A 298 -12.39 0.61 -10.80
N ILE A 299 -12.31 -0.65 -11.17
CA ILE A 299 -12.56 -1.12 -12.53
C ILE A 299 -14.03 -1.01 -12.97
N TYR A 300 -14.93 -0.65 -12.07
CA TYR A 300 -16.35 -0.38 -12.37
C TYR A 300 -16.65 1.11 -12.48
N GLY A 301 -15.61 1.97 -12.38
CA GLY A 301 -15.76 3.42 -12.41
C GLY A 301 -16.11 4.03 -11.05
N ASP A 302 -16.21 3.25 -9.98
CA ASP A 302 -16.53 3.77 -8.66
C ASP A 302 -15.33 4.52 -8.06
N LEU A 303 -15.57 5.72 -7.52
CA LEU A 303 -14.58 6.61 -6.94
C LEU A 303 -14.69 6.63 -5.41
N TYR A 304 -13.54 6.56 -4.71
CA TYR A 304 -13.47 6.55 -3.25
C TYR A 304 -12.34 7.47 -2.77
N TYR A 305 -12.50 8.18 -1.65
CA TYR A 305 -11.35 8.81 -1.00
C TYR A 305 -10.42 7.79 -0.32
N CYS A 306 -10.98 6.72 0.21
CA CYS A 306 -10.25 5.60 0.79
C CYS A 306 -11.01 4.30 0.51
N ILE A 307 -10.33 3.22 0.22
CA ILE A 307 -10.93 1.90 -0.04
C ILE A 307 -11.74 1.34 1.15
N LEU A 308 -11.49 1.85 2.37
CA LEU A 308 -12.22 1.45 3.57
C LEU A 308 -13.50 2.27 3.78
N TRP A 309 -13.78 3.26 2.92
CA TRP A 309 -14.94 4.15 3.03
C TRP A 309 -15.94 3.85 1.93
N ASP A 310 -17.11 4.49 2.03
CA ASP A 310 -18.12 4.38 0.98
C ASP A 310 -17.68 5.11 -0.28
N LYS A 311 -18.20 4.66 -1.41
CA LYS A 311 -17.97 5.34 -2.68
C LYS A 311 -18.60 6.73 -2.70
N ILE A 312 -17.96 7.64 -3.38
CA ILE A 312 -18.41 9.03 -3.51
C ILE A 312 -19.15 9.31 -4.84
N GLY A 313 -19.17 8.34 -5.73
CA GLY A 313 -19.87 8.38 -7.01
C GLY A 313 -19.26 7.43 -8.02
N ASN A 314 -19.76 7.47 -9.25
CA ASN A 314 -19.25 6.66 -10.36
C ASN A 314 -18.83 7.56 -11.53
N CYS A 315 -17.62 7.34 -12.04
CA CYS A 315 -17.03 8.18 -13.11
C CYS A 315 -17.60 7.89 -14.50
N LEU A 316 -18.47 6.89 -14.66
CA LEU A 316 -19.24 6.66 -15.88
C LEU A 316 -20.46 7.58 -15.94
N ASP A 317 -20.97 8.02 -14.79
CA ASP A 317 -22.16 8.88 -14.68
C ASP A 317 -21.78 10.36 -14.61
N GLU A 318 -20.63 10.70 -14.00
CA GLU A 318 -20.18 12.08 -13.78
C GLU A 318 -18.66 12.16 -13.84
N SER A 319 -18.07 13.35 -14.15
CA SER A 319 -16.61 13.48 -14.21
C SER A 319 -15.96 13.18 -12.86
N CYS A 320 -14.82 12.49 -12.87
CA CYS A 320 -14.08 12.16 -11.65
C CYS A 320 -13.69 13.42 -10.86
N SER A 321 -13.34 14.51 -11.56
CA SER A 321 -13.02 15.79 -10.95
C SER A 321 -14.23 16.39 -10.23
N SER A 322 -15.44 16.39 -10.84
CA SER A 322 -16.67 16.84 -10.20
C SER A 322 -16.92 16.09 -8.90
N LEU A 323 -16.88 14.77 -8.95
CA LEU A 323 -17.10 13.91 -7.77
C LEU A 323 -16.08 14.17 -6.67
N TYR A 324 -14.79 14.27 -7.02
CA TYR A 324 -13.72 14.45 -6.04
C TYR A 324 -13.78 15.79 -5.31
N TYR A 325 -14.18 16.87 -6.01
CA TYR A 325 -14.24 18.24 -5.48
C TYR A 325 -15.64 18.66 -5.05
N ASP A 326 -16.67 17.83 -5.22
CA ASP A 326 -18.03 18.12 -4.78
C ASP A 326 -18.06 18.49 -3.29
N PRO A 327 -18.70 19.62 -2.91
CA PRO A 327 -18.73 20.08 -1.51
C PRO A 327 -19.29 19.05 -0.53
N LYS A 328 -20.29 18.25 -0.95
CA LYS A 328 -20.89 17.20 -0.12
C LYS A 328 -19.89 16.08 0.12
N ASN A 329 -19.20 15.64 -0.92
CA ASN A 329 -18.17 14.59 -0.83
C ASN A 329 -16.97 15.07 -0.01
N VAL A 330 -16.56 16.32 -0.14
CA VAL A 330 -15.52 16.94 0.68
C VAL A 330 -15.92 16.99 2.16
N LEU A 331 -17.17 17.30 2.45
CA LEU A 331 -17.68 17.28 3.83
C LEU A 331 -17.68 15.85 4.39
N TYR A 332 -18.10 14.85 3.60
CA TYR A 332 -18.00 13.45 3.92
C TYR A 332 -16.56 13.02 4.24
N ARG A 333 -15.57 13.44 3.41
CA ARG A 333 -14.16 13.20 3.65
C ARG A 333 -13.69 13.75 5.00
N LYS A 334 -14.01 15.01 5.29
CA LYS A 334 -13.65 15.67 6.57
C LYS A 334 -14.26 14.95 7.79
N LYS A 335 -15.49 14.49 7.68
CA LYS A 335 -16.17 13.71 8.72
C LYS A 335 -15.47 12.36 8.93
N SER A 336 -15.23 11.61 7.85
CA SER A 336 -14.59 10.29 7.88
C SER A 336 -13.15 10.34 8.43
N LEU A 337 -12.39 11.39 8.14
CA LEU A 337 -11.05 11.60 8.73
C LEU A 337 -11.09 11.68 10.26
N ARG A 338 -12.09 12.35 10.82
CA ARG A 338 -12.23 12.48 12.28
C ARG A 338 -12.73 11.21 12.94
N GLU A 339 -13.71 10.53 12.32
CA GLU A 339 -14.42 9.41 12.90
C GLU A 339 -13.73 8.06 12.68
N LYS A 340 -13.18 7.84 11.47
CA LYS A 340 -12.66 6.53 11.05
C LYS A 340 -11.13 6.44 11.09
N CYS A 341 -10.40 7.55 10.88
CA CYS A 341 -8.93 7.51 10.72
C CYS A 341 -8.13 7.62 12.01
N ALA A 342 -8.70 8.14 13.09
CA ALA A 342 -7.97 8.36 14.34
C ALA A 342 -7.34 7.07 14.92
N LYS A 343 -7.93 5.91 14.66
CA LYS A 343 -7.49 4.58 15.13
C LYS A 343 -7.05 3.65 14.00
N CYS A 344 -6.96 4.15 12.77
CA CYS A 344 -6.52 3.35 11.64
C CYS A 344 -5.02 3.08 11.74
N ALA A 345 -4.64 1.82 11.85
CA ALA A 345 -3.26 1.37 11.95
C ALA A 345 -2.68 0.88 10.60
N THR A 346 -3.35 1.16 9.48
CA THR A 346 -2.92 0.73 8.14
C THR A 346 -1.75 1.55 7.63
N SER A 347 -0.75 0.85 7.09
CA SER A 347 0.42 1.46 6.44
C SER A 347 0.12 1.76 4.97
N CYS A 348 -0.08 3.03 4.64
CA CYS A 348 -0.25 3.43 3.26
C CYS A 348 0.92 4.29 2.79
N MET A 349 1.76 3.75 1.89
CA MET A 349 2.83 4.48 1.17
C MET A 349 3.74 5.35 2.05
N LEU A 350 4.51 4.74 2.93
CA LEU A 350 5.38 5.37 3.93
C LEU A 350 6.35 6.41 3.35
N GLU A 351 6.94 6.15 2.19
CA GLU A 351 7.92 7.04 1.54
C GLU A 351 7.35 8.45 1.29
N ILE A 352 6.06 8.53 0.95
CA ILE A 352 5.39 9.81 0.65
C ILE A 352 5.00 10.54 1.94
N VAL A 353 4.67 9.79 2.98
CA VAL A 353 4.21 10.35 4.26
C VAL A 353 5.30 11.13 4.97
N ILE A 354 6.55 10.69 4.90
CA ILE A 354 7.68 11.34 5.58
C ILE A 354 7.95 12.72 5.05
N SER A 355 7.77 12.96 3.76
CA SER A 355 7.89 14.31 3.20
C SER A 355 6.95 15.33 3.88
N LYS A 356 5.83 14.87 4.44
CA LYS A 356 4.82 15.69 5.11
C LYS A 356 5.13 15.93 6.60
N GLU A 357 5.84 15.00 7.25
CA GLU A 357 6.09 15.01 8.71
C GLU A 357 7.58 14.85 9.04
N LEU A 358 8.44 15.40 8.20
CA LEU A 358 9.90 15.29 8.36
C LEU A 358 10.38 15.68 9.76
N ILE A 359 9.80 16.72 10.38
CA ILE A 359 10.17 17.17 11.72
C ILE A 359 9.85 16.11 12.78
N LYS A 360 8.68 15.46 12.69
CA LYS A 360 8.33 14.39 13.64
C LYS A 360 9.21 13.16 13.43
N TYR A 361 9.52 12.83 12.18
CA TYR A 361 10.46 11.76 11.88
C TYR A 361 11.86 12.02 12.41
N LEU A 362 12.40 13.23 12.23
CA LEU A 362 13.70 13.62 12.79
C LEU A 362 13.71 13.58 14.33
N LYS A 363 12.63 14.03 14.99
CA LYS A 363 12.46 13.87 16.44
C LYS A 363 12.47 12.40 16.85
N PHE A 364 11.73 11.54 16.15
CA PHE A 364 11.72 10.09 16.40
C PHE A 364 13.14 9.50 16.32
N LEU A 365 13.90 9.83 15.27
CA LEU A 365 15.29 9.38 15.13
C LEU A 365 16.17 9.85 16.28
N PHE A 366 16.03 11.12 16.70
CA PHE A 366 16.81 11.69 17.80
C PHE A 366 16.51 11.04 19.15
N PHE A 367 15.23 10.85 19.48
CA PHE A 367 14.82 10.19 20.72
C PHE A 367 15.21 8.72 20.74
N HIS A 368 15.03 8.00 19.65
CA HIS A 368 15.46 6.59 19.55
C HIS A 368 16.98 6.43 19.65
N HIS A 369 17.75 7.36 19.12
CA HIS A 369 19.21 7.34 19.26
C HIS A 369 19.67 7.60 20.71
N ASN A 370 18.99 8.48 21.43
CA ASN A 370 19.35 8.83 22.83
C ASN A 370 18.92 7.76 23.84
N MET A 371 17.76 7.13 23.68
CA MET A 371 17.35 6.02 24.55
C MET A 371 18.33 4.83 24.47
N ARG A 372 18.98 4.61 23.34
CA ARG A 372 19.99 3.57 23.15
C ARG A 372 21.32 3.87 23.85
N LYS A 373 21.70 5.13 24.03
CA LYS A 373 22.89 5.54 24.78
C LYS A 373 22.73 5.38 26.28
N SER A 374 21.50 5.36 26.79
CA SER A 374 21.19 5.20 28.21
C SER A 374 21.02 3.72 28.63
N MET A 375 21.01 2.77 27.67
CA MET A 375 20.87 1.32 27.90
C MET A 375 22.18 0.55 27.65
N VAL A 376 23.28 1.23 27.34
CA VAL A 376 24.67 0.73 27.27
C VAL A 376 25.48 1.36 28.40
#